data_654efefed82ca9565c1491a05d585ba5
#
_entry.id   654efefed82ca9565c1491a05d585ba5
#
_cell.length_a   1.000
_cell.length_b   1.000
_cell.length_c   1.000
_cell.angle_alpha   90.00
_cell.angle_beta   90.00
_cell.angle_gamma   90.00
#
_symmetry.space_group_name_H-M   'P 1'
#
loop_
_entity.id
_entity.type
_entity.pdbx_description
1 polymer ?
#
loop_
_entity_poly.entity_id
_entity_poly.type
_entity_poly.pdbx_seq_one_letter_code
_entity_poly.pdbx_strand_id
1 'polypeptide(L)'
;DNTITLTPVPGGIIEPGTGFNQQNMNHMDNGINEAMIIANMAIVQLLQHQRELENTYFEVGSVEVKSKETYPFNTEKVTVALKDARNTLNYIVLAFCDNLQQGRAIRIKDKQLNGFKIEVEDCPTEPVTIKYFIFGGKI
;
A
#
# COMPACT_ATOMS: atom_id res chain seq x y z
N ASP A 1 -23.73 64.05 -58.42
CA ASP A 1 -22.93 63.81 -57.19
C ASP A 1 -22.94 62.33 -56.90
N ASN A 2 -21.80 61.69 -56.98
CA ASN A 2 -21.66 60.24 -56.77
C ASN A 2 -21.24 59.96 -55.32
N THR A 3 -21.94 60.47 -54.37
CA THR A 3 -21.67 60.25 -53.00
C THR A 3 -22.31 58.91 -52.54
N ILE A 4 -21.47 57.85 -52.28
CA ILE A 4 -21.94 56.62 -51.74
C ILE A 4 -21.99 56.72 -50.22
N THR A 5 -23.18 56.73 -49.66
CA THR A 5 -23.36 56.67 -48.20
C THR A 5 -23.37 55.22 -47.78
N LEU A 6 -22.32 54.79 -47.09
CA LEU A 6 -22.29 53.46 -46.48
C LEU A 6 -23.03 53.53 -45.16
N THR A 7 -24.20 52.91 -45.08
CA THR A 7 -24.89 52.73 -43.80
C THR A 7 -24.45 51.38 -43.23
N PRO A 8 -23.79 51.38 -42.06
CA PRO A 8 -23.44 50.08 -41.45
C PRO A 8 -24.72 49.39 -41.03
N VAL A 9 -24.97 48.21 -41.58
CA VAL A 9 -26.03 47.32 -41.09
C VAL A 9 -25.46 46.52 -39.96
N PRO A 10 -26.01 46.61 -38.75
CA PRO A 10 -25.52 45.74 -37.65
C PRO A 10 -25.80 44.28 -38.02
N GLY A 11 -24.74 43.50 -38.11
CA GLY A 11 -24.85 42.08 -38.31
C GLY A 11 -25.63 41.46 -37.14
N GLY A 12 -26.56 40.55 -37.45
CA GLY A 12 -27.24 39.80 -36.39
C GLY A 12 -26.22 38.94 -35.62
N ILE A 13 -26.27 39.01 -34.33
CA ILE A 13 -25.50 38.09 -33.45
C ILE A 13 -26.18 36.75 -33.60
N ILE A 14 -25.52 35.78 -34.25
CA ILE A 14 -26.05 34.44 -34.50
C ILE A 14 -26.00 33.63 -33.20
N GLU A 15 -24.95 33.82 -32.41
CA GLU A 15 -24.80 33.18 -31.12
C GLU A 15 -24.26 34.24 -30.13
N PRO A 16 -25.10 34.77 -29.22
CA PRO A 16 -24.61 35.68 -28.21
C PRO A 16 -23.70 34.92 -27.24
N GLY A 17 -22.50 35.37 -27.08
CA GLY A 17 -21.59 34.88 -26.05
C GLY A 17 -22.19 35.02 -24.67
N THR A 18 -21.77 34.18 -23.75
CA THR A 18 -22.16 34.28 -22.34
C THR A 18 -21.76 35.65 -21.77
N GLY A 19 -22.76 36.41 -21.34
CA GLY A 19 -22.52 37.75 -20.76
C GLY A 19 -21.66 37.67 -19.51
N PHE A 20 -20.74 38.63 -19.40
CA PHE A 20 -19.94 38.79 -18.20
C PHE A 20 -20.76 39.53 -17.14
N ASN A 21 -21.52 38.82 -16.32
CA ASN A 21 -22.39 39.40 -15.31
C ASN A 21 -22.20 38.69 -13.94
N GLN A 22 -22.74 39.27 -12.90
CA GLN A 22 -22.61 38.79 -11.54
C GLN A 22 -23.12 37.35 -11.36
N GLN A 23 -24.23 37.01 -12.02
CA GLN A 23 -24.78 35.64 -11.92
C GLN A 23 -23.85 34.60 -12.51
N ASN A 24 -23.29 34.88 -13.67
CA ASN A 24 -22.33 33.97 -14.30
C ASN A 24 -21.03 33.85 -13.50
N MET A 25 -20.55 34.93 -12.92
CA MET A 25 -19.39 34.95 -12.05
C MET A 25 -19.64 34.13 -10.78
N ASN A 26 -20.77 34.29 -10.12
CA ASN A 26 -21.14 33.54 -8.95
C ASN A 26 -21.24 32.03 -9.27
N HIS A 27 -21.76 31.67 -10.44
CA HIS A 27 -21.83 30.28 -10.88
C HIS A 27 -20.44 29.68 -11.10
N MET A 28 -19.51 30.42 -11.68
CA MET A 28 -18.13 30.01 -11.83
C MET A 28 -17.43 29.86 -10.46
N ASP A 29 -17.63 30.78 -9.53
CA ASP A 29 -17.06 30.72 -8.18
C ASP A 29 -17.58 29.50 -7.41
N ASN A 30 -18.86 29.19 -7.51
CA ASN A 30 -19.45 28.01 -6.90
C ASN A 30 -18.86 26.72 -7.49
N GLY A 31 -18.66 26.66 -8.81
CA GLY A 31 -18.00 25.54 -9.48
C GLY A 31 -16.57 25.34 -9.03
N ILE A 32 -15.80 26.41 -8.86
CA ILE A 32 -14.43 26.37 -8.34
C ILE A 32 -14.42 25.85 -6.89
N ASN A 33 -15.30 26.35 -6.03
CA ASN A 33 -15.41 25.92 -4.64
C ASN A 33 -15.78 24.44 -4.52
N GLU A 34 -16.72 23.96 -5.31
CA GLU A 34 -17.08 22.53 -5.37
C GLU A 34 -15.90 21.66 -5.82
N ALA A 35 -15.16 22.10 -6.84
CA ALA A 35 -13.96 21.41 -7.31
C ALA A 35 -12.87 21.33 -6.24
N MET A 36 -12.68 22.39 -5.47
CA MET A 36 -11.73 22.42 -4.35
C MET A 36 -12.14 21.46 -3.23
N ILE A 37 -13.42 21.41 -2.89
CA ILE A 37 -13.96 20.48 -1.87
C ILE A 37 -13.72 19.03 -2.32
N ILE A 38 -14.04 18.70 -3.55
CA ILE A 38 -13.82 17.35 -4.12
C ILE A 38 -12.32 17.00 -4.12
N ALA A 39 -11.45 17.93 -4.51
CA ALA A 39 -10.01 17.71 -4.49
C ALA A 39 -9.48 17.44 -3.07
N ASN A 40 -9.94 18.21 -2.08
CA ASN A 40 -9.57 18.02 -0.68
C ASN A 40 -10.07 16.68 -0.13
N MET A 41 -11.28 16.27 -0.47
CA MET A 41 -11.81 14.95 -0.09
C MET A 41 -10.99 13.81 -0.71
N ALA A 42 -10.59 13.95 -1.98
CA ALA A 42 -9.74 12.97 -2.66
C ALA A 42 -8.37 12.85 -1.98
N ILE A 43 -7.76 13.95 -1.57
CA ILE A 43 -6.48 13.96 -0.83
C ILE A 43 -6.64 13.23 0.50
N VAL A 44 -7.69 13.49 1.26
CA VAL A 44 -7.96 12.81 2.54
C VAL A 44 -8.12 11.31 2.34
N GLN A 45 -8.87 10.88 1.32
CA GLN A 45 -9.04 9.47 0.99
C GLN A 45 -7.72 8.80 0.59
N LEU A 46 -6.90 9.46 -0.21
CA LEU A 46 -5.57 8.96 -0.59
C LEU A 46 -4.67 8.77 0.63
N LEU A 47 -4.68 9.71 1.57
CA LEU A 47 -3.91 9.60 2.82
C LEU A 47 -4.42 8.46 3.70
N GLN A 48 -5.73 8.24 3.76
CA GLN A 48 -6.31 7.10 4.48
C GLN A 48 -5.91 5.77 3.85
N HIS A 49 -6.02 5.63 2.53
CA HIS A 49 -5.60 4.43 1.80
C HIS A 49 -4.11 4.18 1.95
N GLN A 50 -3.28 5.22 1.93
CA GLN A 50 -1.86 5.08 2.17
C GLN A 50 -1.57 4.51 3.56
N ARG A 51 -2.24 5.01 4.60
CA ARG A 51 -2.11 4.48 5.96
C ARG A 51 -2.56 3.03 6.08
N GLU A 52 -3.66 2.68 5.42
CA GLU A 52 -4.14 1.30 5.40
C GLU A 52 -3.14 0.37 4.72
N LEU A 53 -2.56 0.78 3.59
CA LEU A 53 -1.52 0.02 2.89
C LEU A 53 -0.24 -0.11 3.73
N GLU A 54 0.19 0.95 4.39
CA GLU A 54 1.33 0.91 5.30
C GLU A 54 1.08 -0.04 6.48
N ASN A 55 -0.14 -0.08 6.98
CA ASN A 55 -0.54 -0.97 8.06
C ASN A 55 -0.63 -2.43 7.62
N THR A 56 -1.02 -2.67 6.36
CA THR A 56 -1.06 -4.01 5.75
C THR A 56 0.22 -4.38 5.02
N TYR A 57 1.27 -3.58 5.16
CA TYR A 57 2.57 -3.83 4.54
C TYR A 57 3.01 -5.27 4.78
N PHE A 58 3.21 -6.01 3.71
CA PHE A 58 3.61 -7.40 3.80
C PHE A 58 4.94 -7.67 3.09
N GLU A 59 5.63 -8.67 3.60
CA GLU A 59 6.90 -9.14 3.07
C GLU A 59 6.83 -10.66 2.94
N VAL A 60 7.38 -11.17 1.85
CA VAL A 60 7.44 -12.59 1.56
C VAL A 60 8.90 -13.01 1.42
N GLY A 61 9.24 -14.14 2.00
CA GLY A 61 10.57 -14.68 1.87
C GLY A 61 10.61 -16.18 2.13
N SER A 62 11.80 -16.73 2.01
CA SER A 62 12.08 -18.13 2.32
C SER A 62 13.44 -18.28 2.97
N VAL A 63 13.58 -19.29 3.79
CA VAL A 63 14.82 -19.66 4.46
C VAL A 63 14.97 -21.17 4.48
N GLU A 64 16.19 -21.64 4.31
CA GLU A 64 16.50 -23.07 4.45
C GLU A 64 16.99 -23.37 5.86
N VAL A 65 16.47 -24.44 6.42
CA VAL A 65 16.85 -24.93 7.75
C VAL A 65 17.18 -26.42 7.65
N LYS A 66 18.27 -26.81 8.27
CA LYS A 66 18.66 -28.20 8.43
C LYS A 66 19.29 -28.41 9.79
N SER A 67 19.16 -29.59 10.36
CA SER A 67 19.85 -29.97 11.57
C SER A 67 21.09 -30.81 11.28
N LYS A 68 22.09 -30.67 12.14
CA LYS A 68 23.25 -31.57 12.18
C LYS A 68 23.05 -32.71 13.16
N GLU A 69 22.07 -32.55 14.04
CA GLU A 69 21.75 -33.48 15.11
C GLU A 69 20.54 -34.36 14.76
N THR A 70 20.41 -35.47 15.43
CA THR A 70 19.24 -36.36 15.37
C THR A 70 18.34 -36.18 16.59
N TYR A 71 17.09 -36.61 16.44
CA TYR A 71 16.14 -36.58 17.56
C TYR A 71 16.74 -37.23 18.83
N PRO A 72 16.58 -36.61 20.01
CA PRO A 72 15.75 -35.44 20.35
C PRO A 72 16.48 -34.09 20.30
N PHE A 73 17.71 -34.00 19.80
CA PHE A 73 18.55 -32.81 19.84
C PHE A 73 18.50 -31.98 18.55
N ASN A 74 17.53 -32.22 17.70
CA ASN A 74 17.42 -31.63 16.39
C ASN A 74 16.43 -30.45 16.28
N THR A 75 16.30 -29.70 17.37
CA THR A 75 15.58 -28.43 17.32
C THR A 75 16.51 -27.33 16.82
N GLU A 76 16.18 -26.75 15.69
CA GLU A 76 16.99 -25.71 15.05
C GLU A 76 16.31 -24.34 15.10
N LYS A 77 17.13 -23.32 15.19
CA LYS A 77 16.70 -21.94 15.14
C LYS A 77 17.43 -21.21 14.02
N VAL A 78 16.69 -20.48 13.20
CA VAL A 78 17.26 -19.64 12.16
C VAL A 78 16.79 -18.20 12.36
N THR A 79 17.69 -17.26 12.19
CA THR A 79 17.37 -15.84 12.27
C THR A 79 16.99 -15.33 10.89
N VAL A 80 15.87 -14.66 10.81
CA VAL A 80 15.37 -14.00 9.60
C VAL A 80 15.43 -12.49 9.79
N ALA A 81 16.19 -11.82 8.94
CA ALA A 81 16.23 -10.37 8.91
C ALA A 81 15.09 -9.84 8.03
N LEU A 82 14.40 -8.82 8.50
CA LEU A 82 13.41 -8.10 7.71
C LEU A 82 14.11 -7.25 6.65
N LYS A 83 13.54 -7.16 5.46
CA LYS A 83 14.02 -6.23 4.42
C LYS A 83 13.89 -4.79 4.87
N ASP A 84 12.73 -4.49 5.47
CA ASP A 84 12.45 -3.19 6.06
C ASP A 84 12.11 -3.34 7.54
N ALA A 85 12.80 -2.60 8.39
CA ALA A 85 12.50 -2.57 9.81
C ALA A 85 11.06 -2.13 10.07
N ARG A 86 10.43 -2.73 11.05
CA ARG A 86 9.08 -2.38 11.50
C ARG A 86 9.15 -1.28 12.57
N ASN A 87 8.07 -0.54 12.70
CA ASN A 87 7.96 0.51 13.72
C ASN A 87 7.45 -0.04 15.04
N THR A 88 6.74 -1.15 14.98
CA THR A 88 6.18 -1.83 16.14
C THR A 88 6.37 -3.35 16.05
N LEU A 89 6.28 -4.03 17.18
CA LEU A 89 6.31 -5.50 17.24
C LEU A 89 4.96 -6.15 16.88
N ASN A 90 3.96 -5.37 16.52
CA ASN A 90 2.62 -5.84 16.18
C ASN A 90 2.50 -6.39 14.76
N TYR A 91 3.58 -6.87 14.19
CA TYR A 91 3.52 -7.57 12.92
C TYR A 91 3.22 -9.07 13.14
N ILE A 92 2.57 -9.67 12.16
CA ILE A 92 2.22 -11.09 12.16
C ILE A 92 3.18 -11.82 11.22
N VAL A 93 3.70 -12.95 11.68
CA VAL A 93 4.53 -13.84 10.86
C VAL A 93 3.79 -15.16 10.67
N LEU A 94 3.57 -15.54 9.42
CA LEU A 94 3.07 -16.84 9.03
C LEU A 94 4.21 -17.60 8.36
N ALA A 95 4.58 -18.73 8.91
CA ALA A 95 5.62 -19.59 8.35
C ALA A 95 5.06 -20.99 8.08
N PHE A 96 5.41 -21.54 6.93
CA PHE A 96 5.00 -22.88 6.54
C PHE A 96 6.07 -23.58 5.70
N CYS A 97 6.01 -24.88 5.69
CA CYS A 97 6.90 -25.73 4.92
C CYS A 97 6.10 -26.83 4.23
N ASP A 98 6.25 -26.93 2.92
CA ASP A 98 5.51 -27.90 2.10
C ASP A 98 5.91 -29.35 2.40
N ASN A 99 7.14 -29.57 2.86
CA ASN A 99 7.72 -30.91 3.06
C ASN A 99 7.86 -31.29 4.54
N LEU A 100 7.22 -30.56 5.45
CA LEU A 100 7.30 -30.90 6.86
C LEU A 100 6.42 -32.13 7.16
N GLN A 101 7.00 -33.16 7.74
CA GLN A 101 6.24 -34.32 8.16
C GLN A 101 5.27 -34.01 9.30
N GLN A 102 4.21 -34.79 9.41
CA GLN A 102 3.24 -34.63 10.52
C GLN A 102 3.93 -34.72 11.88
N GLY A 103 3.56 -33.83 12.79
CA GLY A 103 4.09 -33.78 14.15
C GLY A 103 5.26 -32.82 14.35
N ARG A 104 5.79 -32.22 13.29
CA ARG A 104 6.82 -31.18 13.38
C ARG A 104 6.19 -29.83 13.56
N ALA A 105 6.75 -29.02 14.46
CA ALA A 105 6.24 -27.70 14.76
C ALA A 105 7.22 -26.62 14.30
N ILE A 106 6.67 -25.58 13.68
CA ILE A 106 7.37 -24.34 13.36
C ILE A 106 6.87 -23.28 14.33
N ARG A 107 7.78 -22.60 15.03
CA ARG A 107 7.45 -21.55 15.98
C ARG A 107 8.20 -20.28 15.63
N ILE A 108 7.54 -19.14 15.81
CA ILE A 108 8.17 -17.84 15.68
C ILE A 108 8.56 -17.36 17.06
N LYS A 109 9.83 -17.02 17.23
CA LYS A 109 10.40 -16.54 18.49
C LYS A 109 11.21 -15.25 18.29
N ASP A 110 11.48 -14.58 19.40
CA ASP A 110 12.37 -13.43 19.46
C ASP A 110 12.08 -12.37 18.41
N LYS A 111 10.79 -11.98 18.28
CA LYS A 111 10.38 -10.90 17.37
C LYS A 111 11.04 -9.59 17.78
N GLN A 112 11.69 -8.96 16.83
CA GLN A 112 12.35 -7.66 16.96
C GLN A 112 11.89 -6.75 15.81
N LEU A 113 12.17 -5.46 15.89
CA LEU A 113 11.78 -4.51 14.85
C LEU A 113 12.47 -4.80 13.49
N ASN A 114 13.62 -5.44 13.51
CA ASN A 114 14.43 -5.73 12.33
C ASN A 114 14.50 -7.22 11.95
N GLY A 115 13.81 -8.09 12.69
CA GLY A 115 13.88 -9.53 12.42
C GLY A 115 13.18 -10.37 13.45
N PHE A 116 13.24 -11.69 13.24
CA PHE A 116 12.70 -12.68 14.15
C PHE A 116 13.45 -14.00 13.97
N LYS A 117 13.16 -14.96 14.84
CA LYS A 117 13.71 -16.32 14.72
C LYS A 117 12.60 -17.31 14.41
N ILE A 118 12.92 -18.25 13.53
CA ILE A 118 12.09 -19.43 13.25
C ILE A 118 12.73 -20.60 13.96
N GLU A 119 11.97 -21.23 14.84
CA GLU A 119 12.35 -22.49 15.53
C GLU A 119 11.61 -23.64 14.88
N VAL A 120 12.35 -24.67 14.48
CA VAL A 120 11.81 -25.90 13.90
C VAL A 120 12.11 -27.05 14.87
N GLU A 121 11.07 -27.64 15.41
CA GLU A 121 11.19 -28.86 16.21
C GLU A 121 11.30 -30.07 15.29
N ASP A 122 12.10 -31.04 15.69
CA ASP A 122 12.38 -32.25 14.91
C ASP A 122 12.80 -31.94 13.47
N CYS A 123 13.78 -31.03 13.34
CA CYS A 123 14.29 -30.60 12.05
C CYS A 123 15.07 -31.75 11.39
N PRO A 124 14.82 -32.05 10.11
CA PRO A 124 15.55 -33.09 9.41
C PRO A 124 17.00 -32.68 9.13
N THR A 125 17.84 -33.67 8.85
CA THR A 125 19.22 -33.47 8.42
C THR A 125 19.30 -32.97 6.98
N GLU A 126 18.27 -33.23 6.17
CA GLU A 126 18.14 -32.67 4.84
C GLU A 126 17.59 -31.23 4.91
N PRO A 127 18.06 -30.32 4.04
CA PRO A 127 17.56 -28.97 4.03
C PRO A 127 16.07 -28.91 3.73
N VAL A 128 15.32 -28.17 4.54
CA VAL A 128 13.91 -27.84 4.30
C VAL A 128 13.74 -26.36 4.09
N THR A 129 12.96 -25.99 3.09
CA THR A 129 12.66 -24.60 2.79
C THR A 129 11.41 -24.18 3.52
N ILE A 130 11.54 -23.16 4.35
CA ILE A 130 10.43 -22.53 5.06
C ILE A 130 10.09 -21.24 4.36
N LYS A 131 8.85 -21.13 3.91
CA LYS A 131 8.29 -19.89 3.37
C LYS A 131 7.62 -19.10 4.47
N TYR A 132 7.79 -17.80 4.47
CA TYR A 132 7.17 -16.95 5.46
C TYR A 132 6.55 -15.72 4.85
N PHE A 133 5.46 -15.26 5.49
CA PHE A 133 4.78 -14.01 5.23
C PHE A 133 4.79 -13.16 6.49
N ILE A 134 5.02 -11.88 6.31
CA ILE A 134 5.06 -10.90 7.39
C ILE A 134 4.09 -9.78 7.06
N PHE A 135 3.18 -9.49 7.97
CA PHE A 135 2.14 -8.46 7.80
C PHE A 135 2.22 -7.41 8.88
N GLY A 136 2.05 -6.15 8.51
CA GLY A 136 1.86 -5.05 9.44
C GLY A 136 3.14 -4.56 10.10
N GLY A 137 2.96 -3.89 11.24
CA GLY A 137 4.06 -3.37 12.05
C GLY A 137 4.65 -2.02 11.61
N LYS A 138 4.08 -1.37 10.59
CA LYS A 138 4.53 -0.04 10.14
C LYS A 138 3.85 1.11 10.89
N ILE A 139 2.67 0.87 11.42
CA ILE A 139 1.91 1.85 12.21
C ILE A 139 1.65 1.29 13.60
#